data_8d76ac527cbb19f9e09509faab2f1ec1
#
_entry.id   8d76ac527cbb19f9e09509faab2f1ec1
#
_cell.length_a   1.000
_cell.length_b   1.000
_cell.length_c   1.000
_cell.angle_alpha   90.00
_cell.angle_beta   90.00
_cell.angle_gamma   90.00
#
_symmetry.space_group_name_H-M   'P 1'
#
loop_
_entity.id
_entity.type
_entity.pdbx_description
1 polymer ?
#
loop_
_entity_poly.entity_id
_entity_poly.type
_entity_poly.pdbx_seq_one_letter_code
_entity_poly.pdbx_strand_id
1 'polypeptide(L)'
;MKHPQIILVTGASSGFGRVIATQLAAQGHIVYGSSRKAVSYNPGFKMLQLDITDPASVSNAISTILKEQGSIDVLVNNAGMGISGAIELTTEEEIQRQMNTNFTGAVRMCAAVLPFMREAGHGRIINISSIAGVLAVPFQAFYSASKFAIEGYSEALYQEVKPLGIQVCVVEPGDFQTGFTAQRQVSQTSLSHAQYGESFAKAMRNVEQSENNGCRPEKLGQAICKLVNSRRPAFRTKVGPWEQVFFARVKPMLPFSLVDWLIRKFY
;
A
#
# COMPACT_ATOMS: atom_id res chain seq x y z
N MET A 1 -9.11 -21.91 19.36
CA MET A 1 -9.49 -21.00 18.25
C MET A 1 -8.92 -19.65 18.58
N LYS A 2 -8.28 -18.94 17.62
CA LYS A 2 -7.85 -17.56 17.83
C LYS A 2 -9.11 -16.69 17.89
N HIS A 3 -9.15 -15.73 18.82
CA HIS A 3 -10.26 -14.78 18.89
C HIS A 3 -10.37 -13.97 17.60
N PRO A 4 -11.61 -13.71 17.10
CA PRO A 4 -11.82 -12.77 16.01
C PRO A 4 -11.15 -11.43 16.31
N GLN A 5 -10.42 -10.88 15.35
CA GLN A 5 -9.81 -9.55 15.47
C GLN A 5 -10.65 -8.54 14.69
N ILE A 6 -10.68 -7.31 15.16
CA ILE A 6 -11.35 -6.17 14.52
C ILE A 6 -10.33 -5.50 13.60
N ILE A 7 -10.59 -5.56 12.30
CA ILE A 7 -9.61 -5.20 11.26
C ILE A 7 -10.18 -4.12 10.35
N LEU A 8 -9.44 -3.02 10.19
CA LEU A 8 -9.74 -1.99 9.20
C LEU A 8 -8.80 -2.10 8.01
N VAL A 9 -9.34 -2.24 6.80
CA VAL A 9 -8.59 -2.29 5.54
C VAL A 9 -8.96 -1.08 4.68
N THR A 10 -8.02 -0.17 4.45
CA THR A 10 -8.28 1.01 3.62
C THR A 10 -8.22 0.66 2.13
N GLY A 11 -9.12 1.27 1.31
CA GLY A 11 -9.16 1.04 -0.13
C GLY A 11 -9.63 -0.36 -0.52
N ALA A 12 -10.66 -0.88 0.15
CA ALA A 12 -11.14 -2.26 0.00
C ALA A 12 -12.24 -2.45 -1.07
N SER A 13 -12.55 -1.45 -1.88
CA SER A 13 -13.55 -1.58 -2.96
C SER A 13 -13.05 -2.39 -4.16
N SER A 14 -11.74 -2.53 -4.34
CA SER A 14 -11.15 -3.22 -5.49
C SER A 14 -9.73 -3.75 -5.16
N GLY A 15 -9.13 -4.45 -6.10
CA GLY A 15 -7.72 -4.85 -6.08
C GLY A 15 -7.29 -5.58 -4.80
N PHE A 16 -6.12 -5.25 -4.30
CA PHE A 16 -5.56 -5.86 -3.09
C PHE A 16 -6.45 -5.72 -1.87
N GLY A 17 -6.98 -4.52 -1.62
CA GLY A 17 -7.79 -4.25 -0.43
C GLY A 17 -9.02 -5.15 -0.35
N ARG A 18 -9.70 -5.37 -1.50
CA ARG A 18 -10.85 -6.29 -1.55
C ARG A 18 -10.44 -7.72 -1.27
N VAL A 19 -9.37 -8.20 -1.88
CA VAL A 19 -8.89 -9.57 -1.68
C VAL A 19 -8.46 -9.79 -0.22
N ILE A 20 -7.70 -8.85 0.34
CA ILE A 20 -7.25 -8.88 1.74
C ILE A 20 -8.46 -8.95 2.68
N ALA A 21 -9.42 -8.03 2.52
CA ALA A 21 -10.61 -7.96 3.37
C ALA A 21 -11.46 -9.23 3.26
N THR A 22 -11.67 -9.75 2.05
CA THR A 22 -12.42 -11.00 1.82
C THR A 22 -11.74 -12.20 2.49
N GLN A 23 -10.42 -12.35 2.34
CA GLN A 23 -9.70 -13.48 2.93
C GLN A 23 -9.66 -13.42 4.46
N LEU A 24 -9.55 -12.21 5.04
CA LEU A 24 -9.58 -12.01 6.49
C LEU A 24 -10.97 -12.31 7.05
N ALA A 25 -12.05 -11.85 6.39
CA ALA A 25 -13.41 -12.15 6.77
C ALA A 25 -13.72 -13.65 6.69
N ALA A 26 -13.24 -14.33 5.65
CA ALA A 26 -13.38 -15.79 5.51
C ALA A 26 -12.66 -16.58 6.61
N GLN A 27 -11.70 -15.98 7.32
CA GLN A 27 -11.03 -16.56 8.49
C GLN A 27 -11.74 -16.26 9.82
N GLY A 28 -12.92 -15.63 9.77
CA GLY A 28 -13.74 -15.33 10.94
C GLY A 28 -13.37 -14.03 11.66
N HIS A 29 -12.54 -13.15 11.07
CA HIS A 29 -12.29 -11.83 11.60
C HIS A 29 -13.45 -10.87 11.30
N ILE A 30 -13.63 -9.85 12.15
CA ILE A 30 -14.57 -8.75 11.94
C ILE A 30 -13.86 -7.70 11.08
N VAL A 31 -14.24 -7.61 9.80
CA VAL A 31 -13.50 -6.77 8.84
C VAL A 31 -14.35 -5.58 8.40
N TYR A 32 -13.74 -4.40 8.51
CA TYR A 32 -14.21 -3.15 7.95
C TYR A 32 -13.32 -2.80 6.75
N GLY A 33 -13.88 -2.86 5.56
CA GLY A 33 -13.26 -2.32 4.36
C GLY A 33 -13.66 -0.86 4.18
N SER A 34 -12.85 -0.07 3.48
CA SER A 34 -13.21 1.31 3.21
C SER A 34 -13.06 1.71 1.74
N SER A 35 -13.83 2.73 1.36
CA SER A 35 -13.82 3.34 0.04
C SER A 35 -14.28 4.79 0.13
N ARG A 36 -13.75 5.66 -0.74
CA ARG A 36 -14.19 7.07 -0.85
C ARG A 36 -15.65 7.21 -1.27
N LYS A 37 -16.15 6.26 -2.06
CA LYS A 37 -17.54 6.23 -2.52
C LYS A 37 -18.30 5.09 -1.81
N ALA A 38 -19.57 5.29 -1.60
CA ALA A 38 -20.44 4.22 -1.13
C ALA A 38 -20.38 3.02 -2.09
N VAL A 39 -20.45 1.82 -1.53
CA VAL A 39 -20.40 0.56 -2.29
C VAL A 39 -21.76 -0.07 -2.28
N SER A 40 -22.31 -0.37 -3.46
CA SER A 40 -23.66 -0.90 -3.63
C SER A 40 -23.77 -2.43 -3.55
N TYR A 41 -22.64 -3.14 -3.43
CA TYR A 41 -22.61 -4.61 -3.33
C TYR A 41 -22.19 -5.06 -1.93
N ASN A 42 -22.59 -6.27 -1.55
CA ASN A 42 -22.15 -6.89 -0.29
C ASN A 42 -20.90 -7.74 -0.54
N PRO A 43 -19.70 -7.28 -0.11
CA PRO A 43 -18.45 -8.00 -0.34
C PRO A 43 -18.18 -9.12 0.70
N GLY A 44 -19.12 -9.44 1.59
CA GLY A 44 -18.93 -10.39 2.69
C GLY A 44 -18.22 -9.80 3.92
N PHE A 45 -18.00 -8.47 3.95
CA PHE A 45 -17.47 -7.69 5.08
C PHE A 45 -18.12 -6.30 5.07
N LYS A 46 -18.06 -5.59 6.20
CA LYS A 46 -18.67 -4.26 6.30
C LYS A 46 -17.86 -3.22 5.54
N MET A 47 -18.54 -2.41 4.71
CA MET A 47 -17.92 -1.28 4.02
C MET A 47 -18.22 0.04 4.72
N LEU A 48 -17.20 0.87 4.90
CA LEU A 48 -17.30 2.24 5.39
C LEU A 48 -16.96 3.24 4.27
N GLN A 49 -17.65 4.35 4.25
CA GLN A 49 -17.19 5.50 3.46
C GLN A 49 -16.05 6.19 4.20
N LEU A 50 -14.88 6.24 3.57
CA LEU A 50 -13.68 6.82 4.14
C LEU A 50 -12.77 7.37 3.04
N ASP A 51 -12.50 8.66 3.11
CA ASP A 51 -11.41 9.31 2.40
C ASP A 51 -10.24 9.54 3.38
N ILE A 52 -9.14 8.83 3.18
CA ILE A 52 -7.95 8.94 4.03
C ILE A 52 -7.24 10.30 3.90
N THR A 53 -7.59 11.09 2.88
CA THR A 53 -7.05 12.44 2.68
C THR A 53 -7.80 13.52 3.45
N ASP A 54 -8.98 13.18 4.00
CA ASP A 54 -9.83 14.06 4.81
C ASP A 54 -9.82 13.65 6.28
N PRO A 55 -9.28 14.51 7.19
CA PRO A 55 -9.25 14.26 8.63
C PRO A 55 -10.61 13.98 9.26
N ALA A 56 -11.67 14.67 8.81
CA ALA A 56 -13.01 14.49 9.37
C ALA A 56 -13.57 13.11 8.98
N SER A 57 -13.37 12.71 7.72
CA SER A 57 -13.75 11.37 7.23
C SER A 57 -13.04 10.26 8.01
N VAL A 58 -11.74 10.43 8.31
CA VAL A 58 -10.96 9.47 9.12
C VAL A 58 -11.52 9.38 10.54
N SER A 59 -11.73 10.52 11.22
CA SER A 59 -12.29 10.55 12.58
C SER A 59 -13.65 9.86 12.67
N ASN A 60 -14.54 10.12 11.71
CA ASN A 60 -15.87 9.53 11.64
C ASN A 60 -15.81 8.00 11.46
N ALA A 61 -14.96 7.51 10.57
CA ALA A 61 -14.81 6.08 10.32
C ALA A 61 -14.26 5.35 11.56
N ILE A 62 -13.23 5.89 12.21
CA ILE A 62 -12.67 5.32 13.45
C ILE A 62 -13.71 5.31 14.56
N SER A 63 -14.41 6.43 14.78
CA SER A 63 -15.49 6.53 15.79
C SER A 63 -16.61 5.53 15.55
N THR A 64 -16.96 5.29 14.29
CA THR A 64 -17.98 4.29 13.94
C THR A 64 -17.55 2.88 14.35
N ILE A 65 -16.31 2.48 14.03
CA ILE A 65 -15.81 1.16 14.42
C ILE A 65 -15.74 1.02 15.93
N LEU A 66 -15.22 2.02 16.62
CA LEU A 66 -15.10 1.99 18.09
C LEU A 66 -16.45 1.94 18.78
N LYS A 67 -17.47 2.66 18.28
CA LYS A 67 -18.84 2.60 18.80
C LYS A 67 -19.48 1.22 18.64
N GLU A 68 -19.16 0.52 17.53
CA GLU A 68 -19.76 -0.78 17.23
C GLU A 68 -19.00 -1.96 17.87
N GLN A 69 -17.67 -1.85 17.99
CA GLN A 69 -16.81 -2.98 18.38
C GLN A 69 -15.97 -2.72 19.63
N GLY A 70 -15.83 -1.48 20.05
CA GLY A 70 -15.04 -1.09 21.21
C GLY A 70 -13.52 -0.98 20.96
N SER A 71 -12.98 -1.59 19.91
CA SER A 71 -11.54 -1.60 19.60
C SER A 71 -11.25 -1.67 18.10
N ILE A 72 -9.98 -1.47 17.74
CA ILE A 72 -9.41 -1.76 16.42
C ILE A 72 -8.08 -2.50 16.66
N ASP A 73 -8.06 -3.79 16.36
CA ASP A 73 -6.88 -4.63 16.60
C ASP A 73 -5.84 -4.52 15.48
N VAL A 74 -6.31 -4.37 14.24
CA VAL A 74 -5.43 -4.31 13.05
C VAL A 74 -5.86 -3.20 12.10
N LEU A 75 -4.90 -2.38 11.69
CA LEU A 75 -5.03 -1.45 10.58
C LEU A 75 -4.21 -1.95 9.39
N VAL A 76 -4.83 -2.11 8.22
CA VAL A 76 -4.14 -2.35 6.96
C VAL A 76 -4.25 -1.10 6.09
N ASN A 77 -3.18 -0.31 6.02
CA ASN A 77 -3.04 0.85 5.14
C ASN A 77 -2.74 0.37 3.72
N ASN A 78 -3.80 0.12 2.95
CA ASN A 78 -3.70 -0.35 1.58
C ASN A 78 -4.11 0.70 0.54
N ALA A 79 -4.93 1.69 0.91
CA ALA A 79 -5.34 2.74 -0.03
C ALA A 79 -4.13 3.44 -0.64
N GLY A 80 -4.14 3.60 -1.96
CA GLY A 80 -3.05 4.22 -2.71
C GLY A 80 -3.44 4.47 -4.16
N MET A 81 -2.64 5.28 -4.83
CA MET A 81 -2.77 5.61 -6.24
C MET A 81 -1.41 5.69 -6.92
N GLY A 82 -1.39 5.69 -8.24
CA GLY A 82 -0.19 5.87 -9.05
C GLY A 82 -0.36 6.97 -10.08
N ILE A 83 0.61 7.90 -10.14
CA ILE A 83 0.77 8.88 -11.21
C ILE A 83 2.11 8.62 -11.87
N SER A 84 2.12 8.53 -13.20
CA SER A 84 3.31 8.30 -14.01
C SER A 84 3.51 9.44 -15.00
N GLY A 85 4.74 9.92 -15.09
CA GLY A 85 5.15 11.01 -15.99
C GLY A 85 6.62 11.35 -15.85
N ALA A 86 7.16 12.14 -16.77
CA ALA A 86 8.49 12.70 -16.63
C ALA A 86 8.53 13.66 -15.44
N ILE A 87 9.61 13.65 -14.67
CA ILE A 87 9.71 14.39 -13.40
C ILE A 87 9.45 15.87 -13.60
N GLU A 88 10.08 16.51 -14.57
CA GLU A 88 9.95 17.95 -14.85
C GLU A 88 8.59 18.36 -15.43
N LEU A 89 7.79 17.39 -15.91
CA LEU A 89 6.47 17.61 -16.49
C LEU A 89 5.32 17.25 -15.54
N THR A 90 5.64 16.76 -14.34
CA THR A 90 4.66 16.43 -13.31
C THR A 90 4.33 17.69 -12.51
N THR A 91 3.05 18.03 -12.40
CA THR A 91 2.63 19.26 -11.72
C THR A 91 2.72 19.14 -10.20
N GLU A 92 2.79 20.27 -9.50
CA GLU A 92 2.81 20.29 -8.04
C GLU A 92 1.55 19.67 -7.44
N GLU A 93 0.39 19.87 -8.05
CA GLU A 93 -0.89 19.29 -7.61
C GLU A 93 -0.88 17.75 -7.75
N GLU A 94 -0.27 17.23 -8.82
CA GLU A 94 -0.10 15.78 -9.00
C GLU A 94 0.83 15.20 -7.94
N ILE A 95 1.94 15.89 -7.65
CA ILE A 95 2.90 15.50 -6.59
C ILE A 95 2.20 15.49 -5.23
N GLN A 96 1.53 16.57 -4.88
CA GLN A 96 0.82 16.71 -3.61
C GLN A 96 -0.28 15.65 -3.47
N ARG A 97 -1.06 15.39 -4.51
CA ARG A 97 -2.11 14.37 -4.52
C ARG A 97 -1.53 12.96 -4.33
N GLN A 98 -0.40 12.65 -5.01
CA GLN A 98 0.31 11.37 -4.86
C GLN A 98 0.79 11.20 -3.41
N MET A 99 1.45 12.22 -2.85
CA MET A 99 1.99 12.19 -1.49
C MET A 99 0.86 12.18 -0.45
N ASN A 100 -0.17 13.01 -0.63
CA ASN A 100 -1.28 13.09 0.33
C ASN A 100 -2.04 11.76 0.42
N THR A 101 -2.24 11.05 -0.72
CA THR A 101 -2.90 9.75 -0.71
C THR A 101 -1.98 8.65 -0.17
N ASN A 102 -0.78 8.49 -0.73
CA ASN A 102 0.05 7.30 -0.47
C ASN A 102 0.82 7.38 0.85
N PHE A 103 1.16 8.58 1.30
CA PHE A 103 1.96 8.79 2.51
C PHE A 103 1.15 9.47 3.61
N THR A 104 0.77 10.73 3.45
CA THR A 104 0.11 11.49 4.52
C THR A 104 -1.21 10.84 4.96
N GLY A 105 -1.98 10.26 4.03
CA GLY A 105 -3.19 9.51 4.34
C GLY A 105 -2.93 8.29 5.22
N ALA A 106 -1.89 7.51 4.93
CA ALA A 106 -1.49 6.39 5.77
C ALA A 106 -1.00 6.83 7.17
N VAL A 107 -0.23 7.93 7.24
CA VAL A 107 0.20 8.56 8.50
C VAL A 107 -1.01 8.99 9.32
N ARG A 108 -1.99 9.63 8.69
CA ARG A 108 -3.24 10.06 9.34
C ARG A 108 -4.04 8.88 9.90
N MET A 109 -4.13 7.79 9.14
CA MET A 109 -4.77 6.56 9.62
C MET A 109 -4.04 5.96 10.83
N CYS A 110 -2.70 5.90 10.78
CA CYS A 110 -1.90 5.45 11.93
C CYS A 110 -2.16 6.32 13.15
N ALA A 111 -2.08 7.66 13.01
CA ALA A 111 -2.32 8.59 14.10
C ALA A 111 -3.72 8.44 14.72
N ALA A 112 -4.73 8.12 13.89
CA ALA A 112 -6.10 7.97 14.35
C ALA A 112 -6.34 6.68 15.16
N VAL A 113 -5.62 5.59 14.90
CA VAL A 113 -5.80 4.32 15.63
C VAL A 113 -4.84 4.15 16.82
N LEU A 114 -3.67 4.78 16.78
CA LEU A 114 -2.62 4.61 17.78
C LEU A 114 -3.05 4.92 19.22
N PRO A 115 -3.85 5.96 19.53
CA PRO A 115 -4.30 6.21 20.90
C PRO A 115 -5.05 5.01 21.49
N PHE A 116 -5.93 4.38 20.73
CA PHE A 116 -6.73 3.24 21.16
C PHE A 116 -5.91 1.96 21.27
N MET A 117 -5.00 1.71 20.33
CA MET A 117 -4.07 0.59 20.41
C MET A 117 -3.11 0.72 21.61
N ARG A 118 -2.67 1.94 21.90
CA ARG A 118 -1.82 2.22 23.09
C ARG A 118 -2.57 1.99 24.39
N GLU A 119 -3.81 2.44 24.49
CA GLU A 119 -4.65 2.21 25.67
C GLU A 119 -4.93 0.72 25.88
N ALA A 120 -5.18 -0.02 24.80
CA ALA A 120 -5.36 -1.47 24.84
C ALA A 120 -4.07 -2.24 25.15
N GLY A 121 -2.89 -1.63 25.03
CA GLY A 121 -1.59 -2.29 25.19
C GLY A 121 -1.25 -3.28 24.07
N HIS A 122 -1.99 -3.27 22.98
CA HIS A 122 -1.77 -4.13 21.81
C HIS A 122 -2.34 -3.50 20.55
N GLY A 123 -1.85 -3.94 19.41
CA GLY A 123 -2.34 -3.53 18.10
C GLY A 123 -1.39 -3.94 17.00
N ARG A 124 -1.86 -3.84 15.76
CA ARG A 124 -1.02 -4.12 14.59
C ARG A 124 -1.33 -3.15 13.45
N ILE A 125 -0.27 -2.56 12.91
CA ILE A 125 -0.34 -1.71 11.72
C ILE A 125 0.40 -2.41 10.59
N ILE A 126 -0.24 -2.58 9.45
CA ILE A 126 0.33 -3.17 8.25
C ILE A 126 0.28 -2.12 7.14
N ASN A 127 1.43 -1.57 6.76
CA ASN A 127 1.54 -0.58 5.70
C ASN A 127 1.89 -1.27 4.38
N ILE A 128 1.07 -1.06 3.35
CA ILE A 128 1.36 -1.58 2.00
C ILE A 128 2.26 -0.59 1.28
N SER A 129 3.53 -0.95 1.22
CA SER A 129 4.56 -0.27 0.43
C SER A 129 4.55 -0.76 -1.03
N SER A 130 5.71 -1.00 -1.59
CA SER A 130 5.96 -1.58 -2.91
C SER A 130 7.43 -1.96 -3.01
N ILE A 131 7.82 -2.80 -3.95
CA ILE A 131 9.22 -2.89 -4.40
C ILE A 131 9.72 -1.51 -4.87
N ALA A 132 8.83 -0.65 -5.40
CA ALA A 132 9.14 0.74 -5.71
C ALA A 132 9.47 1.61 -4.47
N GLY A 133 9.27 1.11 -3.25
CA GLY A 133 9.69 1.74 -1.99
C GLY A 133 11.15 1.43 -1.60
N VAL A 134 11.80 0.50 -2.31
CA VAL A 134 13.23 0.17 -2.12
C VAL A 134 14.02 0.28 -3.43
N LEU A 135 13.33 0.43 -4.57
CA LEU A 135 13.89 0.59 -5.90
C LEU A 135 13.13 1.69 -6.63
N ALA A 136 13.80 2.81 -6.98
CA ALA A 136 13.16 3.87 -7.76
C ALA A 136 12.92 3.42 -9.21
N VAL A 137 11.72 3.71 -9.72
CA VAL A 137 11.27 3.31 -11.05
C VAL A 137 11.22 4.55 -11.95
N PRO A 138 11.85 4.52 -13.15
CA PRO A 138 11.76 5.62 -14.12
C PRO A 138 10.30 5.97 -14.44
N PHE A 139 10.03 7.26 -14.62
CA PHE A 139 8.69 7.82 -14.89
C PHE A 139 7.63 7.57 -13.80
N GLN A 140 8.04 7.02 -12.65
CA GLN A 140 7.22 6.84 -11.45
C GLN A 140 7.93 7.42 -10.21
N ALA A 141 8.64 8.52 -10.37
CA ALA A 141 9.50 9.09 -9.32
C ALA A 141 8.71 9.44 -8.05
N PHE A 142 7.58 10.12 -8.18
CA PHE A 142 6.79 10.54 -7.02
C PHE A 142 6.00 9.38 -6.39
N TYR A 143 5.62 8.37 -7.18
CA TYR A 143 5.12 7.11 -6.63
C TYR A 143 6.20 6.42 -5.81
N SER A 144 7.40 6.24 -6.38
CA SER A 144 8.54 5.66 -5.64
C SER A 144 8.84 6.46 -4.39
N ALA A 145 8.97 7.80 -4.48
CA ALA A 145 9.21 8.67 -3.33
C ALA A 145 8.16 8.47 -2.22
N SER A 146 6.87 8.37 -2.57
CA SER A 146 5.81 8.12 -1.60
C SER A 146 5.96 6.77 -0.90
N LYS A 147 6.43 5.74 -1.63
CA LYS A 147 6.66 4.41 -1.05
C LYS A 147 7.94 4.34 -0.23
N PHE A 148 9.02 5.03 -0.63
CA PHE A 148 10.21 5.22 0.21
C PHE A 148 9.86 5.97 1.51
N ALA A 149 8.99 6.98 1.45
CA ALA A 149 8.52 7.68 2.64
C ALA A 149 7.77 6.75 3.62
N ILE A 150 6.91 5.84 3.11
CA ILE A 150 6.24 4.80 3.91
C ILE A 150 7.26 3.84 4.55
N GLU A 151 8.32 3.45 3.85
CA GLU A 151 9.36 2.58 4.41
C GLU A 151 10.04 3.23 5.62
N GLY A 152 10.56 4.46 5.46
CA GLY A 152 11.25 5.18 6.54
C GLY A 152 10.32 5.51 7.70
N TYR A 153 9.09 5.98 7.41
CA TYR A 153 8.07 6.23 8.43
C TYR A 153 7.75 4.98 9.24
N SER A 154 7.54 3.85 8.57
CA SER A 154 7.18 2.60 9.25
C SER A 154 8.30 2.07 10.12
N GLU A 155 9.56 2.26 9.72
CA GLU A 155 10.73 1.87 10.50
C GLU A 155 10.84 2.70 11.79
N ALA A 156 10.65 4.01 11.72
CA ALA A 156 10.61 4.88 12.88
C ALA A 156 9.42 4.53 13.80
N LEU A 157 8.22 4.41 13.22
CA LEU A 157 7.02 4.04 13.97
C LEU A 157 7.17 2.71 14.69
N TYR A 158 7.78 1.69 14.06
CA TYR A 158 8.04 0.40 14.69
C TYR A 158 8.87 0.55 15.98
N GLN A 159 9.92 1.39 15.95
CA GLN A 159 10.76 1.61 17.13
C GLN A 159 9.99 2.32 18.27
N GLU A 160 9.19 3.33 17.91
CA GLU A 160 8.44 4.14 18.88
C GLU A 160 7.34 3.35 19.57
N VAL A 161 6.59 2.51 18.84
CA VAL A 161 5.38 1.86 19.38
C VAL A 161 5.59 0.44 19.89
N LYS A 162 6.74 -0.16 19.60
CA LYS A 162 7.08 -1.51 20.07
C LYS A 162 7.05 -1.66 21.61
N PRO A 163 7.55 -0.69 22.40
CA PRO A 163 7.43 -0.73 23.86
C PRO A 163 5.98 -0.67 24.36
N LEU A 164 5.05 -0.18 23.52
CA LEU A 164 3.63 -0.06 23.83
C LEU A 164 2.83 -1.32 23.45
N GLY A 165 3.49 -2.41 23.06
CA GLY A 165 2.85 -3.65 22.63
C GLY A 165 2.26 -3.62 21.20
N ILE A 166 2.50 -2.55 20.44
CA ILE A 166 1.97 -2.38 19.08
C ILE A 166 3.00 -2.88 18.07
N GLN A 167 2.54 -3.64 17.09
CA GLN A 167 3.38 -4.22 16.01
C GLN A 167 3.18 -3.44 14.72
N VAL A 168 4.27 -3.13 14.04
CA VAL A 168 4.25 -2.51 12.71
C VAL A 168 4.88 -3.46 11.70
N CYS A 169 4.22 -3.63 10.56
CA CYS A 169 4.71 -4.42 9.44
C CYS A 169 4.66 -3.60 8.17
N VAL A 170 5.64 -3.80 7.31
CA VAL A 170 5.65 -3.27 5.94
C VAL A 170 5.60 -4.43 4.96
N VAL A 171 4.71 -4.31 3.98
CA VAL A 171 4.62 -5.28 2.90
C VAL A 171 5.01 -4.59 1.60
N GLU A 172 5.94 -5.19 0.88
CA GLU A 172 6.51 -4.69 -0.37
C GLU A 172 6.04 -5.58 -1.55
N PRO A 173 4.86 -5.30 -2.16
CA PRO A 173 4.44 -6.01 -3.35
C PRO A 173 5.33 -5.67 -4.54
N GLY A 174 5.62 -6.69 -5.36
CA GLY A 174 6.08 -6.52 -6.74
C GLY A 174 4.88 -6.36 -7.69
N ASP A 175 4.99 -6.94 -8.89
CA ASP A 175 3.95 -6.85 -9.89
C ASP A 175 2.84 -7.88 -9.67
N PHE A 176 1.60 -7.41 -9.77
CA PHE A 176 0.39 -8.17 -9.55
C PHE A 176 -0.70 -7.80 -10.56
N GLN A 177 -1.48 -8.78 -10.95
CA GLN A 177 -2.67 -8.63 -11.79
C GLN A 177 -3.79 -7.95 -10.99
N THR A 178 -3.82 -6.63 -10.99
CA THR A 178 -4.84 -5.84 -10.28
C THR A 178 -5.40 -4.73 -11.17
N GLY A 179 -6.52 -4.14 -10.76
CA GLY A 179 -7.04 -2.93 -11.40
C GLY A 179 -6.21 -1.67 -11.18
N PHE A 180 -5.05 -1.75 -10.49
CA PHE A 180 -4.16 -0.61 -10.25
C PHE A 180 -3.59 -0.05 -11.55
N THR A 181 -3.20 -0.93 -12.49
CA THR A 181 -2.71 -0.56 -13.82
C THR A 181 -3.72 0.33 -14.56
N ALA A 182 -4.99 -0.10 -14.61
CA ALA A 182 -6.06 0.66 -15.28
C ALA A 182 -6.44 1.96 -14.54
N GLN A 183 -6.13 2.07 -13.25
CA GLN A 183 -6.40 3.26 -12.44
C GLN A 183 -5.21 4.21 -12.35
N ARG A 184 -4.04 3.82 -12.90
CA ARG A 184 -2.85 4.67 -12.95
C ARG A 184 -3.14 5.89 -13.82
N GLN A 185 -2.85 7.06 -13.29
CA GLN A 185 -2.89 8.29 -14.07
C GLN A 185 -1.61 8.40 -14.88
N VAL A 186 -1.75 8.42 -16.22
CA VAL A 186 -0.64 8.57 -17.15
C VAL A 186 -0.64 10.00 -17.69
N SER A 187 0.48 10.71 -17.55
CA SER A 187 0.65 12.10 -17.98
C SER A 187 0.59 12.21 -19.52
N GLN A 188 -0.44 12.89 -20.02
CA GLN A 188 -0.58 13.16 -21.47
C GLN A 188 0.50 14.12 -21.96
N THR A 189 0.90 15.09 -21.14
CA THR A 189 2.01 16.01 -21.42
C THR A 189 3.31 15.24 -21.64
N SER A 190 3.59 14.24 -20.82
CA SER A 190 4.78 13.40 -20.99
C SER A 190 4.72 12.54 -22.24
N LEU A 191 3.54 12.02 -22.61
CA LEU A 191 3.38 11.21 -23.83
C LEU A 191 3.60 12.03 -25.11
N SER A 192 3.18 13.29 -25.14
CA SER A 192 3.32 14.16 -26.31
C SER A 192 4.64 14.92 -26.37
N HIS A 193 5.50 14.79 -25.34
CA HIS A 193 6.75 15.56 -25.27
C HIS A 193 7.82 15.01 -26.22
N ALA A 194 8.50 15.89 -26.96
CA ALA A 194 9.44 15.52 -28.01
C ALA A 194 10.61 14.64 -27.53
N GLN A 195 11.15 14.90 -26.32
CA GLN A 195 12.29 14.14 -25.79
C GLN A 195 11.88 12.97 -24.90
N TYR A 196 10.69 12.99 -24.27
CA TYR A 196 10.25 11.96 -23.32
C TYR A 196 9.23 10.98 -23.88
N GLY A 197 8.43 11.39 -24.88
CA GLY A 197 7.24 10.66 -25.30
C GLY A 197 7.49 9.20 -25.67
N GLU A 198 8.51 8.92 -26.46
CA GLU A 198 8.84 7.57 -26.89
C GLU A 198 9.33 6.70 -25.73
N SER A 199 10.30 7.19 -24.94
CA SER A 199 10.85 6.45 -23.80
C SER A 199 9.81 6.25 -22.70
N PHE A 200 8.98 7.26 -22.43
CA PHE A 200 7.88 7.15 -21.48
C PHE A 200 6.82 6.13 -21.93
N ALA A 201 6.38 6.19 -23.19
CA ALA A 201 5.44 5.22 -23.74
C ALA A 201 5.97 3.78 -23.71
N LYS A 202 7.27 3.60 -23.99
CA LYS A 202 7.94 2.30 -23.86
C LYS A 202 7.94 1.81 -22.42
N ALA A 203 8.36 2.66 -21.47
CA ALA A 203 8.38 2.32 -20.05
C ALA A 203 6.99 1.93 -19.53
N MET A 204 5.93 2.67 -19.92
CA MET A 204 4.56 2.33 -19.52
C MET A 204 4.07 1.00 -20.08
N ARG A 205 4.37 0.70 -21.35
CA ARG A 205 4.06 -0.63 -21.92
C ARG A 205 4.76 -1.76 -21.15
N ASN A 206 6.03 -1.59 -20.81
CA ASN A 206 6.78 -2.61 -20.07
C ASN A 206 6.20 -2.82 -18.66
N VAL A 207 5.85 -1.74 -17.96
CA VAL A 207 5.20 -1.80 -16.65
C VAL A 207 3.85 -2.52 -16.73
N GLU A 208 2.99 -2.14 -17.68
CA GLU A 208 1.69 -2.78 -17.90
C GLU A 208 1.83 -4.27 -18.23
N GLN A 209 2.76 -4.61 -19.10
CA GLN A 209 3.03 -6.02 -19.44
C GLN A 209 3.53 -6.81 -18.22
N SER A 210 4.41 -6.24 -17.42
CA SER A 210 4.94 -6.89 -16.22
C SER A 210 3.84 -7.08 -15.17
N GLU A 211 3.00 -6.07 -14.93
CA GLU A 211 1.86 -6.16 -14.02
C GLU A 211 0.81 -7.18 -14.50
N ASN A 212 0.49 -7.21 -15.80
CA ASN A 212 -0.44 -8.18 -16.38
C ASN A 212 0.08 -9.62 -16.30
N ASN A 213 1.39 -9.82 -16.30
CA ASN A 213 2.04 -11.12 -16.12
C ASN A 213 2.43 -11.38 -14.64
N GLY A 214 2.10 -10.46 -13.75
CA GLY A 214 2.44 -10.54 -12.33
C GLY A 214 1.69 -11.63 -11.57
N CYS A 215 1.93 -11.68 -10.27
CA CYS A 215 1.26 -12.63 -9.40
C CYS A 215 -0.24 -12.34 -9.27
N ARG A 216 -1.03 -13.35 -8.92
CA ARG A 216 -2.45 -13.16 -8.57
C ARG A 216 -2.57 -12.45 -7.22
N PRO A 217 -3.55 -11.54 -7.04
CA PRO A 217 -3.74 -10.77 -5.81
C PRO A 217 -3.92 -11.62 -4.55
N GLU A 218 -4.45 -12.84 -4.70
CA GLU A 218 -4.68 -13.79 -3.61
C GLU A 218 -3.39 -14.13 -2.85
N LYS A 219 -2.24 -14.14 -3.55
CA LYS A 219 -0.92 -14.37 -2.93
C LYS A 219 -0.57 -13.28 -1.91
N LEU A 220 -0.91 -12.02 -2.21
CA LEU A 220 -0.73 -10.92 -1.26
C LEU A 220 -1.70 -11.05 -0.08
N GLY A 221 -2.97 -11.34 -0.34
CA GLY A 221 -3.96 -11.58 0.70
C GLY A 221 -3.51 -12.67 1.67
N GLN A 222 -2.99 -13.80 1.17
CA GLN A 222 -2.44 -14.88 2.00
C GLN A 222 -1.25 -14.42 2.86
N ALA A 223 -0.37 -13.57 2.31
CA ALA A 223 0.75 -13.01 3.09
C ALA A 223 0.25 -12.10 4.21
N ILE A 224 -0.74 -11.24 3.95
CA ILE A 224 -1.37 -10.39 4.97
C ILE A 224 -2.07 -11.24 6.04
N CYS A 225 -2.82 -12.26 5.66
CA CYS A 225 -3.45 -13.19 6.60
C CYS A 225 -2.42 -13.87 7.52
N LYS A 226 -1.26 -14.26 7.00
CA LYS A 226 -0.16 -14.81 7.79
C LYS A 226 0.39 -13.77 8.79
N LEU A 227 0.57 -12.51 8.37
CA LEU A 227 1.00 -11.43 9.25
C LEU A 227 -0.04 -11.16 10.34
N VAL A 228 -1.31 -11.06 10.00
CA VAL A 228 -2.42 -10.83 10.96
C VAL A 228 -2.48 -11.96 12.00
N ASN A 229 -2.26 -13.19 11.60
CA ASN A 229 -2.36 -14.35 12.48
C ASN A 229 -1.06 -14.71 13.23
N SER A 230 0.06 -14.07 12.93
CA SER A 230 1.34 -14.36 13.58
C SER A 230 1.44 -13.69 14.95
N ARG A 231 1.99 -14.39 15.94
CA ARG A 231 2.35 -13.77 17.22
C ARG A 231 3.57 -12.84 17.11
N ARG A 232 4.49 -13.14 16.18
CA ARG A 232 5.70 -12.38 15.91
C ARG A 232 5.82 -12.18 14.40
N PRO A 233 5.05 -11.24 13.81
CA PRO A 233 5.12 -10.98 12.39
C PRO A 233 6.49 -10.38 12.02
N ALA A 234 6.95 -10.69 10.82
CA ALA A 234 8.13 -10.03 10.27
C ALA A 234 7.82 -8.55 10.02
N PHE A 235 8.78 -7.67 10.36
CA PHE A 235 8.66 -6.24 10.10
C PHE A 235 8.53 -5.96 8.59
N ARG A 236 9.36 -6.61 7.74
CA ARG A 236 9.40 -6.41 6.30
C ARG A 236 9.09 -7.70 5.54
N THR A 237 8.11 -7.66 4.64
CA THR A 237 7.70 -8.83 3.84
C THR A 237 7.60 -8.47 2.37
N LYS A 238 8.46 -9.03 1.53
CA LYS A 238 8.41 -8.89 0.07
C LYS A 238 7.53 -9.98 -0.52
N VAL A 239 6.59 -9.61 -1.40
CA VAL A 239 5.65 -10.54 -2.05
C VAL A 239 5.54 -10.18 -3.52
N GLY A 240 5.78 -11.13 -4.42
CA GLY A 240 5.71 -10.87 -5.86
C GLY A 240 6.34 -11.98 -6.69
N PRO A 241 6.64 -11.72 -7.96
CA PRO A 241 7.49 -12.57 -8.79
C PRO A 241 8.85 -12.75 -8.11
N TRP A 242 9.41 -13.96 -8.22
CA TRP A 242 10.62 -14.29 -7.46
C TRP A 242 11.83 -13.44 -7.86
N GLU A 243 11.94 -13.11 -9.15
CA GLU A 243 13.02 -12.28 -9.70
C GLU A 243 13.03 -10.88 -9.07
N GLN A 244 11.84 -10.27 -8.96
CA GLN A 244 11.69 -8.94 -8.37
C GLN A 244 11.97 -8.97 -6.87
N VAL A 245 11.47 -10.00 -6.17
CA VAL A 245 11.73 -10.20 -4.74
C VAL A 245 13.22 -10.42 -4.48
N PHE A 246 13.88 -11.23 -5.31
CA PHE A 246 15.32 -11.47 -5.21
C PHE A 246 16.10 -10.19 -5.47
N PHE A 247 15.83 -9.48 -6.59
CA PHE A 247 16.51 -8.23 -6.93
C PHE A 247 16.36 -7.16 -5.83
N ALA A 248 15.14 -6.98 -5.30
CA ALA A 248 14.89 -6.04 -4.21
C ALA A 248 15.61 -6.41 -2.90
N ARG A 249 16.01 -7.68 -2.70
CA ARG A 249 16.83 -8.11 -1.56
C ARG A 249 18.31 -7.84 -1.75
N VAL A 250 18.82 -8.08 -2.96
CA VAL A 250 20.27 -7.95 -3.24
C VAL A 250 20.67 -6.53 -3.64
N LYS A 251 19.73 -5.71 -4.11
CA LYS A 251 19.98 -4.34 -4.57
C LYS A 251 20.85 -3.50 -3.61
N PRO A 252 20.65 -3.53 -2.27
CA PRO A 252 21.50 -2.76 -1.35
C PRO A 252 22.99 -3.18 -1.34
N MET A 253 23.30 -4.37 -1.85
CA MET A 253 24.66 -4.91 -1.93
C MET A 253 25.32 -4.63 -3.29
N LEU A 254 24.57 -4.14 -4.28
CA LEU A 254 25.04 -3.93 -5.63
C LEU A 254 25.54 -2.49 -5.83
N PRO A 255 26.61 -2.27 -6.59
CA PRO A 255 27.01 -0.94 -7.03
C PRO A 255 25.90 -0.27 -7.85
N PHE A 256 25.75 1.05 -7.69
CA PHE A 256 24.70 1.80 -8.39
C PHE A 256 24.77 1.63 -9.92
N SER A 257 25.97 1.58 -10.51
CA SER A 257 26.15 1.36 -11.96
C SER A 257 25.53 0.05 -12.46
N LEU A 258 25.62 -1.03 -11.67
CA LEU A 258 25.01 -2.31 -12.01
C LEU A 258 23.48 -2.24 -11.85
N VAL A 259 23.00 -1.58 -10.81
CA VAL A 259 21.57 -1.35 -10.61
C VAL A 259 20.97 -0.52 -11.75
N ASP A 260 21.64 0.58 -12.14
CA ASP A 260 21.23 1.43 -13.27
C ASP A 260 21.18 0.66 -14.58
N TRP A 261 22.22 -0.15 -14.88
CA TRP A 261 22.25 -0.98 -16.08
C TRP A 261 21.10 -1.99 -16.12
N LEU A 262 20.79 -2.64 -14.98
CA LEU A 262 19.66 -3.56 -14.90
C LEU A 262 18.32 -2.84 -15.09
N ILE A 263 18.11 -1.69 -14.45
CA ILE A 263 16.88 -0.91 -14.58
C ILE A 263 16.66 -0.49 -16.03
N ARG A 264 17.70 0.07 -16.71
CA ARG A 264 17.61 0.48 -18.13
C ARG A 264 17.27 -0.66 -19.08
N LYS A 265 17.61 -1.89 -18.70
CA LYS A 265 17.29 -3.07 -19.52
C LYS A 265 15.79 -3.45 -19.41
N PHE A 266 15.15 -3.10 -18.29
CA PHE A 266 13.73 -3.38 -18.05
C PHE A 266 12.82 -2.23 -18.48
N TYR A 267 13.27 -1.00 -18.42
CA TYR A 267 12.54 0.23 -18.74
C TYR A 267 13.13 0.93 -19.99
#